data_566675529384dd8cf4c9e496df6dd457
#
_entry.id   566675529384dd8cf4c9e496df6dd457
#
_cell.length_a   1.000
_cell.length_b   1.000
_cell.length_c   1.000
_cell.angle_alpha   90.00
_cell.angle_beta   90.00
_cell.angle_gamma   90.00
#
_symmetry.space_group_name_H-M   'P 1'
#
loop_
_entity.id
_entity.type
_entity.pdbx_description
1 polymer ?
#
loop_
_entity_poly.entity_id
_entity_poly.type
_entity_poly.pdbx_seq_one_letter_code
_entity_poly.pdbx_strand_id
1 'polypeptide(L)'
;MIKPLPGNGVENYWHPDLGRFAGRMSLDLEEGKALQLDFGKLSKVAATESEVVPVVVQNTDSGEVLILAYANQEALRHSIKSGMATFWSTSRNELWIKGKTSGDWLKIEEIRVNCEQNSLLYRVIPQGKGACHTKDEEGKSRSGCYYRRIDLDAGDQLIFC
;
A
#
# COMPACT_ATOMS: atom_id res chain seq x y z
N MET A 1 10.53 29.69 -34.13
CA MET A 1 11.72 29.81 -33.24
C MET A 1 11.19 29.93 -31.81
N ILE A 2 11.18 28.78 -31.07
CA ILE A 2 10.67 28.73 -29.69
C ILE A 2 11.89 28.73 -28.78
N LYS A 3 11.98 29.71 -27.87
CA LYS A 3 13.06 29.80 -26.87
C LYS A 3 12.93 28.72 -25.82
N PRO A 4 14.02 28.08 -25.39
CA PRO A 4 13.99 27.13 -24.29
C PRO A 4 13.87 27.86 -22.93
N LEU A 5 13.10 27.28 -22.01
CA LEU A 5 12.98 27.73 -20.62
C LEU A 5 14.25 27.37 -19.83
N PRO A 6 14.64 28.17 -18.81
CA PRO A 6 15.84 27.91 -18.03
C PRO A 6 15.66 26.68 -17.11
N GLY A 7 16.68 25.83 -17.08
CA GLY A 7 16.74 24.67 -16.23
C GLY A 7 16.84 25.04 -14.76
N ASN A 8 15.96 24.48 -13.93
CA ASN A 8 16.06 24.53 -12.48
C ASN A 8 17.05 23.45 -12.02
N GLY A 9 18.25 23.90 -11.66
CA GLY A 9 19.22 23.07 -10.96
C GLY A 9 18.68 22.70 -9.58
N VAL A 10 18.50 21.40 -9.35
CA VAL A 10 18.22 20.86 -8.00
C VAL A 10 19.58 20.66 -7.33
N GLU A 11 20.02 21.62 -6.54
CA GLU A 11 21.14 21.43 -5.62
C GLU A 11 20.70 20.48 -4.50
N ASN A 12 21.42 19.35 -4.38
CA ASN A 12 21.28 18.39 -3.29
C ASN A 12 21.79 19.00 -1.97
N TYR A 13 20.92 19.66 -1.21
CA TYR A 13 21.22 20.03 0.17
C TYR A 13 20.89 18.87 1.11
N TRP A 14 21.93 18.22 1.60
CA TRP A 14 21.84 17.24 2.70
C TRP A 14 21.61 18.01 4.02
N HIS A 15 20.36 18.04 4.54
CA HIS A 15 20.02 18.63 5.82
C HIS A 15 19.80 17.51 6.85
N PRO A 16 20.47 17.55 8.03
CA PRO A 16 20.31 16.52 9.08
C PRO A 16 18.90 16.46 9.71
N ASP A 17 18.04 17.44 9.45
CA ASP A 17 16.66 17.49 9.95
C ASP A 17 15.63 16.73 9.08
N LEU A 18 16.01 16.23 7.90
CA LEU A 18 15.06 15.52 7.00
C LEU A 18 14.48 14.23 7.60
N GLY A 19 15.21 13.57 8.50
CA GLY A 19 14.74 12.39 9.21
C GLY A 19 13.56 12.67 10.18
N ARG A 20 13.55 13.83 10.83
CA ARG A 20 12.44 14.25 11.72
C ARG A 20 11.21 14.72 10.94
N PHE A 21 11.40 15.37 9.80
CA PHE A 21 10.29 15.80 8.94
C PHE A 21 9.63 14.63 8.25
N ALA A 22 10.37 13.63 7.76
CA ALA A 22 9.81 12.45 7.11
C ALA A 22 8.95 11.62 8.07
N GLY A 23 9.37 11.44 9.33
CA GLY A 23 8.58 10.74 10.34
C GLY A 23 7.30 11.48 10.73
N ARG A 24 7.33 12.81 10.79
CA ARG A 24 6.17 13.65 11.10
C ARG A 24 5.15 13.66 9.94
N MET A 25 5.62 13.77 8.69
CA MET A 25 4.76 13.69 7.51
C MET A 25 4.08 12.31 7.38
N SER A 26 4.76 11.21 7.74
CA SER A 26 4.17 9.87 7.74
C SER A 26 3.05 9.74 8.78
N LEU A 27 3.27 10.23 10.01
CA LEU A 27 2.24 10.24 11.06
C LEU A 27 1.03 11.08 10.68
N ASP A 28 1.22 12.26 10.09
CA ASP A 28 0.13 13.10 9.63
C ASP A 28 -0.68 12.45 8.50
N LEU A 29 -0.02 11.71 7.61
CA LEU A 29 -0.67 10.96 6.54
C LEU A 29 -1.45 9.74 7.07
N GLU A 30 -0.90 9.01 8.04
CA GLU A 30 -1.48 7.76 8.57
C GLU A 30 -2.53 8.01 9.66
N GLU A 31 -2.33 9.02 10.51
CA GLU A 31 -3.19 9.29 11.69
C GLU A 31 -3.91 10.63 11.62
N GLY A 32 -3.61 11.47 10.63
CA GLY A 32 -4.25 12.78 10.46
C GLY A 32 -5.71 12.68 9.98
N LYS A 33 -6.44 13.77 10.15
CA LYS A 33 -7.85 13.90 9.75
C LYS A 33 -8.05 14.61 8.40
N ALA A 34 -7.00 15.21 7.82
CA ALA A 34 -7.07 15.85 6.51
C ALA A 34 -6.94 14.82 5.40
N LEU A 35 -7.79 14.90 4.37
CA LEU A 35 -7.69 14.08 3.17
C LEU A 35 -6.52 14.53 2.30
N GLN A 36 -5.58 13.63 1.98
CA GLN A 36 -4.39 13.88 1.17
C GLN A 36 -4.16 12.76 0.15
N LEU A 37 -5.03 12.68 -0.86
CA LEU A 37 -4.95 11.63 -1.89
C LEU A 37 -3.77 11.86 -2.85
N ASP A 38 -2.98 10.82 -3.07
CA ASP A 38 -1.90 10.82 -4.06
C ASP A 38 -2.43 10.35 -5.43
N PHE A 39 -3.03 11.26 -6.20
CA PHE A 39 -3.47 10.99 -7.57
C PHE A 39 -2.32 10.67 -8.54
N GLY A 40 -1.07 10.96 -8.15
CA GLY A 40 0.13 10.60 -8.92
C GLY A 40 0.63 9.17 -8.69
N LYS A 41 -0.03 8.37 -7.84
CA LYS A 41 0.44 7.04 -7.46
C LYS A 41 0.69 6.11 -8.66
N LEU A 42 -0.22 6.05 -9.61
CA LEU A 42 -0.06 5.17 -10.78
C LEU A 42 1.08 5.62 -11.71
N SER A 43 1.29 6.93 -11.87
CA SER A 43 2.45 7.45 -12.60
C SER A 43 3.77 7.08 -11.94
N LYS A 44 3.83 7.12 -10.60
CA LYS A 44 5.01 6.66 -9.84
C LYS A 44 5.25 5.17 -10.00
N VAL A 45 4.19 4.36 -10.03
CA VAL A 45 4.30 2.91 -10.30
C VAL A 45 4.80 2.66 -11.72
N ALA A 46 4.24 3.34 -12.73
CA ALA A 46 4.67 3.21 -14.11
C ALA A 46 6.15 3.60 -14.30
N ALA A 47 6.63 4.61 -13.59
CA ALA A 47 8.02 5.05 -13.64
C ALA A 47 9.04 4.03 -13.08
N THR A 48 8.60 2.99 -12.38
CA THR A 48 9.49 1.90 -11.92
C THR A 48 9.82 0.89 -13.02
N GLU A 49 9.16 0.97 -14.18
CA GLU A 49 9.27 0.00 -15.29
C GLU A 49 8.97 -1.46 -14.87
N SER A 50 8.40 -1.65 -13.69
CA SER A 50 8.02 -2.97 -13.19
C SER A 50 6.68 -3.40 -13.80
N GLU A 51 6.66 -4.56 -14.43
CA GLU A 51 5.41 -5.18 -14.93
C GLU A 51 4.61 -5.73 -13.75
N VAL A 52 3.63 -4.97 -13.28
CA VAL A 52 2.81 -5.32 -12.12
C VAL A 52 1.32 -5.19 -12.41
N VAL A 53 0.53 -5.99 -11.73
CA VAL A 53 -0.93 -5.86 -11.67
C VAL A 53 -1.37 -5.51 -10.25
N PRO A 54 -2.47 -4.74 -10.08
CA PRO A 54 -3.04 -4.49 -8.76
C PRO A 54 -3.63 -5.76 -8.15
N VAL A 55 -3.49 -5.88 -6.84
CA VAL A 55 -4.01 -6.99 -6.03
C VAL A 55 -4.86 -6.42 -4.91
N VAL A 56 -6.15 -6.71 -4.93
CA VAL A 56 -7.05 -6.49 -3.80
C VAL A 56 -6.93 -7.68 -2.85
N VAL A 57 -6.78 -7.43 -1.56
CA VAL A 57 -6.70 -8.47 -0.53
C VAL A 57 -7.93 -8.38 0.36
N GLN A 58 -8.68 -9.46 0.44
CA GLN A 58 -9.93 -9.56 1.17
C GLN A 58 -9.87 -10.67 2.21
N ASN A 59 -10.31 -10.38 3.42
CA ASN A 59 -10.53 -11.39 4.44
C ASN A 59 -11.70 -12.30 4.03
N THR A 60 -11.46 -13.60 4.02
CA THR A 60 -12.46 -14.61 3.60
C THR A 60 -13.66 -14.65 4.54
N ASP A 61 -13.41 -14.49 5.85
CA ASP A 61 -14.43 -14.66 6.89
C ASP A 61 -15.29 -13.41 7.05
N SER A 62 -14.66 -12.23 7.14
CA SER A 62 -15.38 -10.97 7.35
C SER A 62 -15.84 -10.28 6.06
N GLY A 63 -15.22 -10.60 4.91
CA GLY A 63 -15.41 -9.88 3.66
C GLY A 63 -14.71 -8.52 3.59
N GLU A 64 -14.01 -8.12 4.67
CA GLU A 64 -13.30 -6.84 4.74
C GLU A 64 -12.16 -6.79 3.71
N VAL A 65 -12.02 -5.67 3.00
CA VAL A 65 -10.86 -5.39 2.15
C VAL A 65 -9.71 -4.90 3.03
N LEU A 66 -8.64 -5.66 3.07
CA LEU A 66 -7.51 -5.42 3.98
C LEU A 66 -6.46 -4.49 3.40
N ILE A 67 -6.06 -4.74 2.15
CA ILE A 67 -4.94 -4.07 1.48
C ILE A 67 -5.24 -3.97 -0.02
N LEU A 68 -4.75 -2.91 -0.67
CA LEU A 68 -4.47 -2.90 -2.10
C LEU A 68 -2.96 -2.83 -2.29
N ALA A 69 -2.41 -3.81 -3.02
CA ALA A 69 -0.99 -3.94 -3.29
C ALA A 69 -0.75 -4.21 -4.79
N TYR A 70 0.49 -4.53 -5.16
CA TYR A 70 0.86 -4.90 -6.53
C TYR A 70 1.59 -6.24 -6.54
N ALA A 71 1.45 -7.00 -7.61
CA ALA A 71 2.20 -8.23 -7.84
C ALA A 71 2.76 -8.26 -9.26
N ASN A 72 4.03 -8.63 -9.38
CA ASN A 72 4.62 -9.07 -10.63
C ASN A 72 4.49 -10.60 -10.75
N GLN A 73 4.99 -11.16 -11.83
CA GLN A 73 4.92 -12.60 -12.09
C GLN A 73 5.63 -13.43 -11.00
N GLU A 74 6.74 -12.92 -10.45
CA GLU A 74 7.50 -13.59 -9.38
C GLU A 74 6.69 -13.65 -8.07
N ALA A 75 6.10 -12.53 -7.67
CA ALA A 75 5.25 -12.43 -6.48
C ALA A 75 4.04 -13.35 -6.57
N LEU A 76 3.40 -13.42 -7.74
CA LEU A 76 2.28 -14.34 -7.97
C LEU A 76 2.71 -15.81 -7.86
N ARG A 77 3.82 -16.18 -8.50
CA ARG A 77 4.35 -17.56 -8.41
C ARG A 77 4.69 -17.94 -6.96
N HIS A 78 5.31 -17.01 -6.23
CA HIS A 78 5.63 -17.24 -4.81
C HIS A 78 4.36 -17.40 -3.98
N SER A 79 3.35 -16.58 -4.21
CA SER A 79 2.04 -16.67 -3.53
C SER A 79 1.38 -18.04 -3.77
N ILE A 80 1.33 -18.50 -5.01
CA ILE A 80 0.74 -19.80 -5.39
C ILE A 80 1.52 -20.95 -4.73
N LYS A 81 2.86 -20.91 -4.78
CA LYS A 81 3.72 -21.98 -4.25
C LYS A 81 3.70 -22.07 -2.73
N SER A 82 3.70 -20.93 -2.04
CA SER A 82 3.80 -20.87 -0.58
C SER A 82 2.43 -20.90 0.13
N GLY A 83 1.35 -20.54 -0.57
CA GLY A 83 0.05 -20.29 0.04
C GLY A 83 -0.01 -19.00 0.89
N MET A 84 1.02 -18.15 0.83
CA MET A 84 1.11 -16.91 1.60
C MET A 84 1.14 -15.70 0.68
N ALA A 85 0.37 -14.65 1.04
CA ALA A 85 0.26 -13.45 0.22
C ALA A 85 1.62 -12.75 0.07
N THR A 86 2.08 -12.70 -1.16
CA THR A 86 3.34 -12.10 -1.56
C THR A 86 3.07 -11.05 -2.65
N PHE A 87 3.74 -9.92 -2.54
CA PHE A 87 3.54 -8.75 -3.38
C PHE A 87 4.86 -8.26 -3.96
N TRP A 88 4.78 -7.31 -4.87
CA TRP A 88 5.90 -6.54 -5.35
C TRP A 88 5.86 -5.13 -4.75
N SER A 89 6.91 -4.77 -4.02
CA SER A 89 7.06 -3.42 -3.46
C SER A 89 7.51 -2.45 -4.55
N THR A 90 6.62 -1.64 -5.08
CA THR A 90 6.93 -0.67 -6.13
C THR A 90 7.84 0.47 -5.67
N SER A 91 7.91 0.75 -4.36
CA SER A 91 8.81 1.78 -3.80
C SER A 91 10.23 1.28 -3.57
N ARG A 92 10.40 -0.03 -3.28
CA ARG A 92 11.71 -0.65 -3.04
C ARG A 92 12.19 -1.48 -4.22
N ASN A 93 11.31 -1.70 -5.21
CA ASN A 93 11.54 -2.56 -6.38
C ASN A 93 12.03 -3.97 -5.98
N GLU A 94 11.32 -4.60 -5.04
CA GLU A 94 11.67 -5.91 -4.50
C GLU A 94 10.46 -6.75 -4.12
N LEU A 95 10.65 -8.06 -3.99
CA LEU A 95 9.65 -8.99 -3.49
C LEU A 95 9.32 -8.70 -2.02
N TRP A 96 8.02 -8.55 -1.73
CA TRP A 96 7.51 -8.29 -0.39
C TRP A 96 6.61 -9.45 0.08
N ILE A 97 7.18 -10.32 0.92
CA ILE A 97 6.44 -11.41 1.55
C ILE A 97 5.75 -10.85 2.80
N LYS A 98 4.42 -10.75 2.75
CA LYS A 98 3.62 -10.17 3.84
C LYS A 98 3.75 -11.01 5.10
N GLY A 99 4.11 -10.36 6.22
CA GLY A 99 4.28 -11.02 7.51
C GLY A 99 5.67 -11.58 7.77
N LYS A 100 6.60 -11.59 6.81
CA LYS A 100 7.95 -12.14 7.00
C LYS A 100 8.69 -11.53 8.20
N THR A 101 8.49 -10.25 8.47
CA THR A 101 9.14 -9.53 9.59
C THR A 101 8.22 -9.38 10.79
N SER A 102 6.93 -9.06 10.58
CA SER A 102 5.96 -8.79 11.65
C SER A 102 5.30 -10.04 12.23
N GLY A 103 5.31 -11.15 11.53
CA GLY A 103 4.52 -12.35 11.88
C GLY A 103 3.05 -12.26 11.45
N ASP A 104 2.62 -11.13 10.86
CA ASP A 104 1.23 -10.92 10.42
C ASP A 104 1.04 -11.47 9.00
N TRP A 105 1.09 -12.77 8.87
CA TRP A 105 0.91 -13.49 7.62
C TRP A 105 -0.52 -13.43 7.12
N LEU A 106 -0.69 -13.50 5.82
CA LEU A 106 -1.98 -13.62 5.16
C LEU A 106 -1.99 -14.93 4.37
N LYS A 107 -2.62 -15.96 4.91
CA LYS A 107 -2.77 -17.26 4.26
C LYS A 107 -3.79 -17.16 3.14
N ILE A 108 -3.39 -17.54 1.92
CA ILE A 108 -4.27 -17.51 0.74
C ILE A 108 -5.18 -18.74 0.76
N GLU A 109 -6.48 -18.51 0.65
CA GLU A 109 -7.48 -19.55 0.42
C GLU A 109 -7.88 -19.63 -1.06
N GLU A 110 -7.90 -18.47 -1.75
CA GLU A 110 -8.33 -18.38 -3.13
C GLU A 110 -7.67 -17.19 -3.82
N ILE A 111 -7.32 -17.34 -5.09
CA ILE A 111 -6.89 -16.26 -5.97
C ILE A 111 -7.88 -16.16 -7.13
N ARG A 112 -8.50 -15.01 -7.30
CA ARG A 112 -9.36 -14.70 -8.43
C ARG A 112 -8.69 -13.69 -9.35
N VAL A 113 -9.05 -13.75 -10.63
CA VAL A 113 -8.63 -12.79 -11.65
C VAL A 113 -9.87 -12.09 -12.21
N ASN A 114 -9.76 -10.80 -12.54
CA ASN A 114 -10.87 -10.09 -13.17
C ASN A 114 -11.04 -10.50 -14.65
N CYS A 115 -12.13 -10.04 -15.28
CA CYS A 115 -12.50 -10.43 -16.66
C CYS A 115 -11.45 -10.05 -17.71
N GLU A 116 -10.70 -8.96 -17.49
CA GLU A 116 -9.64 -8.50 -18.40
C GLU A 116 -8.25 -9.09 -18.07
N GLN A 117 -8.14 -9.91 -17.04
CA GLN A 117 -6.90 -10.54 -16.56
C GLN A 117 -5.78 -9.54 -16.24
N ASN A 118 -6.13 -8.37 -15.73
CA ASN A 118 -5.21 -7.28 -15.40
C ASN A 118 -5.24 -6.86 -13.93
N SER A 119 -5.99 -7.59 -13.07
CA SER A 119 -5.98 -7.44 -11.62
C SER A 119 -6.32 -8.74 -10.92
N LEU A 120 -5.90 -8.85 -9.64
CA LEU A 120 -6.08 -10.03 -8.82
C LEU A 120 -6.89 -9.70 -7.55
N LEU A 121 -7.66 -10.69 -7.09
CA LEU A 121 -8.25 -10.70 -5.76
C LEU A 121 -7.67 -11.88 -4.98
N TYR A 122 -6.93 -11.58 -3.90
CA TYR A 122 -6.49 -12.58 -2.93
C TYR A 122 -7.51 -12.65 -1.81
N ARG A 123 -8.18 -13.79 -1.69
CA ARG A 123 -9.01 -14.10 -0.52
C ARG A 123 -8.16 -14.83 0.51
N VAL A 124 -8.03 -14.23 1.71
CA VAL A 124 -7.04 -14.65 2.70
C VAL A 124 -7.65 -14.82 4.09
N ILE A 125 -6.99 -15.63 4.90
CA ILE A 125 -7.19 -15.69 6.36
C ILE A 125 -5.99 -15.07 7.03
N PRO A 126 -6.14 -13.93 7.77
CA PRO A 126 -5.06 -13.35 8.56
C PRO A 126 -4.59 -14.33 9.65
N GLN A 127 -3.26 -14.49 9.78
CA GLN A 127 -2.63 -15.41 10.74
C GLN A 127 -2.01 -14.67 11.93
N GLY A 128 -2.06 -13.35 11.94
CA GLY A 128 -1.45 -12.49 12.94
C GLY A 128 -2.45 -11.54 13.60
N LYS A 129 -1.92 -10.44 14.13
CA LYS A 129 -2.68 -9.45 14.89
C LYS A 129 -3.44 -8.45 14.02
N GLY A 130 -3.08 -8.30 12.75
CA GLY A 130 -3.70 -7.41 11.79
C GLY A 130 -2.89 -7.28 10.50
N ALA A 131 -3.53 -6.83 9.42
CA ALA A 131 -2.87 -6.73 8.13
C ALA A 131 -2.15 -5.39 7.93
N CYS A 132 -2.50 -4.34 8.68
CA CYS A 132 -1.88 -3.03 8.60
C CYS A 132 -0.64 -2.95 9.49
N HIS A 133 0.33 -2.10 9.10
CA HIS A 133 1.51 -1.80 9.91
C HIS A 133 1.23 -0.73 10.98
N THR A 134 0.12 0.01 10.84
CA THR A 134 -0.30 1.01 11.81
C THR A 134 -1.02 0.37 12.99
N LYS A 135 -1.09 1.09 14.10
CA LYS A 135 -1.75 0.66 15.33
C LYS A 135 -2.86 1.64 15.69
N ASP A 136 -3.86 1.14 16.41
CA ASP A 136 -4.88 1.98 17.01
C ASP A 136 -4.38 2.68 18.29
N GLU A 137 -5.26 3.44 18.94
CA GLU A 137 -4.95 4.18 20.18
C GLU A 137 -4.57 3.25 21.35
N GLU A 138 -4.99 1.98 21.31
CA GLU A 138 -4.65 0.96 22.30
C GLU A 138 -3.33 0.23 21.98
N GLY A 139 -2.67 0.59 20.86
CA GLY A 139 -1.44 -0.05 20.37
C GLY A 139 -1.65 -1.40 19.69
N LYS A 140 -2.89 -1.75 19.35
CA LYS A 140 -3.25 -2.97 18.63
C LYS A 140 -3.12 -2.76 17.13
N SER A 141 -2.58 -3.73 16.42
CA SER A 141 -2.49 -3.69 14.95
C SER A 141 -3.88 -3.63 14.33
N ARG A 142 -4.09 -2.70 13.40
CA ARG A 142 -5.36 -2.56 12.67
C ARG A 142 -5.58 -3.74 11.72
N SER A 143 -6.83 -4.18 11.60
CA SER A 143 -7.22 -5.32 10.75
C SER A 143 -6.80 -5.14 9.30
N GLY A 144 -7.01 -3.93 8.75
CA GLY A 144 -6.71 -3.57 7.37
C GLY A 144 -6.23 -2.12 7.22
N CYS A 145 -5.92 -1.73 5.99
CA CYS A 145 -5.44 -0.38 5.67
C CYS A 145 -6.58 0.65 5.51
N TYR A 146 -7.83 0.20 5.44
CA TYR A 146 -9.00 1.05 5.20
C TYR A 146 -9.74 1.39 6.50
N TYR A 147 -9.01 1.80 7.53
CA TYR A 147 -9.52 2.14 8.87
C TYR A 147 -10.04 3.58 9.01
N ARG A 148 -10.05 4.36 7.92
CA ARG A 148 -10.64 5.70 7.86
C ARG A 148 -11.55 5.83 6.65
N ARG A 149 -12.65 6.54 6.82
CA ARG A 149 -13.56 6.89 5.74
C ARG A 149 -13.54 8.40 5.49
N ILE A 150 -13.86 8.81 4.28
CA ILE A 150 -14.07 10.23 3.96
C ILE A 150 -15.38 10.67 4.60
N ASP A 151 -15.35 11.82 5.27
CA ASP A 151 -16.58 12.50 5.67
C ASP A 151 -17.27 13.04 4.41
N LEU A 152 -18.41 12.47 4.04
CA LEU A 152 -19.11 12.83 2.82
C LEU A 152 -19.74 14.22 2.87
N ASP A 153 -19.96 14.77 4.07
CA ASP A 153 -20.52 16.12 4.25
C ASP A 153 -19.42 17.19 4.14
N ALA A 154 -18.24 16.93 4.70
CA ALA A 154 -17.10 17.85 4.65
C ALA A 154 -16.25 17.68 3.36
N GLY A 155 -16.12 16.45 2.85
CA GLY A 155 -15.42 16.13 1.60
C GLY A 155 -13.88 16.10 1.69
N ASP A 156 -13.28 16.78 2.67
CA ASP A 156 -11.83 16.89 2.87
C ASP A 156 -11.34 16.35 4.22
N GLN A 157 -12.25 15.78 5.01
CA GLN A 157 -11.99 15.24 6.34
C GLN A 157 -12.04 13.71 6.33
N LEU A 158 -11.23 13.10 7.21
CA LEU A 158 -11.19 11.66 7.48
C LEU A 158 -11.74 11.35 8.87
N ILE A 159 -12.56 10.30 8.93
CA ILE A 159 -13.15 9.78 10.18
C ILE A 159 -12.64 8.35 10.37
N PHE A 160 -12.15 8.03 11.57
CA PHE A 160 -11.77 6.66 11.92
C PHE A 160 -13.03 5.76 12.01
N CYS A 161 -12.90 4.52 11.53
CA CYS A 161 -13.95 3.49 11.53
C CYS A 161 -13.71 2.46 12.62
#